data_3e17940f0a587098cf5535a41ddda120
#
_entry.id   3e17940f0a587098cf5535a41ddda120
#
_cell.length_a   1.000
_cell.length_b   1.000
_cell.length_c   1.000
_cell.angle_alpha   90.00
_cell.angle_beta   90.00
_cell.angle_gamma   90.00
#
_symmetry.space_group_name_H-M   'P 1'
#
loop_
_entity.id
_entity.type
_entity.pdbx_description
1 polymer ?
#
loop_
_entity_poly.entity_id
_entity_poly.type
_entity_poly.pdbx_seq_one_letter_code
_entity_poly.pdbx_strand_id
1 'polypeptide(L)'
;AIAERAYQKRAANELMRSGVTLIDPARIDVRGTLTCGDDVTIDINAVFAGKVTLGNNVSIGPNCVISDTSIAADTMVHANCVLENAVVGERCHIGPFGRLRPGAEMKAQARVGNFVEIKKTTLGIGSKANHLTYLGDATIGDNVNVGCGTITCNYDGANKSRTVIGDG
;
A
#
# COMPACT_ATOMS: atom_id res chain seq x y z
N ALA A 1 5.74 21.14 18.71
CA ALA A 1 5.17 19.95 19.36
C ALA A 1 3.70 20.13 19.75
N ILE A 2 3.33 21.16 20.55
CA ILE A 2 1.94 21.37 21.02
C ILE A 2 0.99 21.68 19.87
N ALA A 3 1.33 22.60 18.98
CA ALA A 3 0.53 22.95 17.80
C ALA A 3 0.33 21.76 16.85
N GLU A 4 1.38 20.97 16.66
CA GLU A 4 1.33 19.76 15.86
C GLU A 4 0.33 18.74 16.44
N ARG A 5 0.43 18.43 17.72
CA ARG A 5 -0.53 17.51 18.36
C ARG A 5 -1.97 18.03 18.36
N ALA A 6 -2.16 19.35 18.47
CA ALA A 6 -3.49 19.96 18.35
C ALA A 6 -4.05 19.80 16.92
N TYR A 7 -3.19 19.95 15.91
CA TYR A 7 -3.58 19.73 14.50
C TYR A 7 -3.97 18.27 14.27
N GLN A 8 -3.13 17.30 14.68
CA GLN A 8 -3.40 15.87 14.50
C GLN A 8 -4.67 15.42 15.23
N LYS A 9 -4.91 15.92 16.44
CA LYS A 9 -6.17 15.67 17.16
C LYS A 9 -7.39 16.17 16.40
N ARG A 10 -7.30 17.34 15.76
CA ARG A 10 -8.40 17.87 14.93
C ARG A 10 -8.62 17.00 13.69
N ALA A 11 -7.56 16.64 12.96
CA ALA A 11 -7.63 15.75 11.80
C ALA A 11 -8.25 14.40 12.16
N ALA A 12 -7.82 13.77 13.26
CA ALA A 12 -8.41 12.53 13.76
C ALA A 12 -9.90 12.66 14.09
N ASN A 13 -10.29 13.75 14.74
CA ASN A 13 -11.71 14.03 15.04
C ASN A 13 -12.56 14.21 13.78
N GLU A 14 -12.03 14.85 12.74
CA GLU A 14 -12.71 15.02 11.46
C GLU A 14 -12.90 13.67 10.75
N LEU A 15 -11.87 12.82 10.73
CA LEU A 15 -11.96 11.46 10.20
C LEU A 15 -13.03 10.63 10.93
N MET A 16 -13.04 10.65 12.26
CA MET A 16 -14.07 9.92 13.03
C MET A 16 -15.49 10.45 12.77
N ARG A 17 -15.66 11.77 12.60
CA ARG A 17 -16.96 12.36 12.24
C ARG A 17 -17.43 11.96 10.84
N SER A 18 -16.50 11.69 9.92
CA SER A 18 -16.82 11.20 8.58
C SER A 18 -17.03 9.68 8.51
N GLY A 19 -16.99 8.97 9.66
CA GLY A 19 -17.28 7.54 9.73
C GLY A 19 -16.05 6.62 9.76
N VAL A 20 -14.83 7.18 9.80
CA VAL A 20 -13.61 6.37 9.91
C VAL A 20 -13.44 5.83 11.34
N THR A 21 -13.17 4.55 11.48
CA THR A 21 -12.81 3.93 12.74
C THR A 21 -11.30 4.07 12.99
N LEU A 22 -10.93 4.82 14.03
CA LEU A 22 -9.54 4.92 14.51
C LEU A 22 -9.39 4.12 15.80
N ILE A 23 -8.47 3.14 15.82
CA ILE A 23 -8.23 2.30 17.02
C ILE A 23 -7.66 3.15 18.16
N ASP A 24 -6.78 4.10 17.85
CA ASP A 24 -6.33 5.11 18.80
C ASP A 24 -6.13 6.46 18.09
N PRO A 25 -7.06 7.42 18.28
CA PRO A 25 -6.97 8.72 17.62
C PRO A 25 -5.74 9.56 17.99
N ALA A 26 -5.06 9.23 19.11
CA ALA A 26 -3.85 9.94 19.54
C ALA A 26 -2.59 9.45 18.80
N ARG A 27 -2.68 8.32 18.12
CA ARG A 27 -1.55 7.66 17.45
C ARG A 27 -1.72 7.54 15.94
N ILE A 28 -2.24 8.58 15.31
CA ILE A 28 -2.29 8.74 13.86
C ILE A 28 -1.66 10.08 13.49
N ASP A 29 -0.93 10.13 12.40
CA ASP A 29 -0.38 11.37 11.84
C ASP A 29 -0.82 11.55 10.38
N VAL A 30 -1.49 12.66 10.09
CA VAL A 30 -1.85 13.07 8.74
C VAL A 30 -1.01 14.29 8.35
N ARG A 31 -0.10 14.09 7.40
CA ARG A 31 0.86 15.11 6.91
C ARG A 31 0.54 15.47 5.45
N GLY A 32 -0.68 15.88 5.20
CA GLY A 32 -1.19 16.17 3.87
C GLY A 32 -2.70 16.04 3.81
N THR A 33 -3.21 15.40 2.77
CA THR A 33 -4.65 15.15 2.58
C THR A 33 -4.93 13.65 2.65
N LEU A 34 -5.80 13.25 3.57
CA LEU A 34 -6.34 11.89 3.65
C LEU A 34 -7.83 11.93 3.36
N THR A 35 -8.24 11.26 2.28
CA THR A 35 -9.66 11.10 1.91
C THR A 35 -10.04 9.64 2.10
N CYS A 36 -11.12 9.39 2.84
CA CYS A 36 -11.61 8.04 3.12
C CYS A 36 -13.04 7.87 2.58
N GLY A 37 -13.32 6.68 2.08
CA GLY A 37 -14.69 6.21 1.85
C GLY A 37 -15.35 5.73 3.14
N ASP A 38 -16.44 4.97 2.99
CA ASP A 38 -17.21 4.42 4.10
C ASP A 38 -16.48 3.22 4.76
N ASP A 39 -16.71 3.02 6.06
CA ASP A 39 -16.24 1.86 6.84
C ASP A 39 -14.72 1.61 6.81
N VAL A 40 -13.94 2.68 6.66
CA VAL A 40 -12.48 2.61 6.74
C VAL A 40 -12.04 2.43 8.19
N THR A 41 -11.11 1.48 8.42
CA THR A 41 -10.49 1.26 9.75
C THR A 41 -8.99 1.53 9.69
N ILE A 42 -8.47 2.31 10.64
CA ILE A 42 -7.05 2.65 10.74
C ILE A 42 -6.52 2.31 12.14
N ASP A 43 -5.48 1.49 12.17
CA ASP A 43 -4.82 1.06 13.40
C ASP A 43 -3.73 2.08 13.83
N ILE A 44 -3.11 1.80 14.98
CA ILE A 44 -2.17 2.69 15.65
C ILE A 44 -0.90 2.96 14.85
N ASN A 45 -0.30 4.13 15.08
CA ASN A 45 0.97 4.56 14.51
C ASN A 45 0.97 4.61 12.97
N ALA A 46 -0.19 4.74 12.34
CA ALA A 46 -0.27 4.97 10.90
C ALA A 46 0.11 6.42 10.57
N VAL A 47 0.93 6.60 9.55
CA VAL A 47 1.37 7.91 9.05
C VAL A 47 0.95 8.06 7.59
N PHE A 48 0.18 9.10 7.30
CA PHE A 48 -0.25 9.44 5.94
C PHE A 48 0.41 10.75 5.51
N ALA A 49 1.06 10.76 4.34
CA ALA A 49 1.74 11.94 3.81
C ALA A 49 1.31 12.25 2.37
N GLY A 50 1.41 13.53 1.98
CA GLY A 50 1.01 13.95 0.63
C GLY A 50 -0.49 13.76 0.40
N LYS A 51 -0.88 13.17 -0.72
CA LYS A 51 -2.28 12.90 -1.08
C LYS A 51 -2.57 11.41 -1.01
N VAL A 52 -3.35 10.99 -0.03
CA VAL A 52 -3.76 9.58 0.15
C VAL A 52 -5.28 9.45 0.02
N THR A 53 -5.72 8.45 -0.74
CA THR A 53 -7.14 8.13 -0.90
C THR A 53 -7.37 6.66 -0.53
N LEU A 54 -8.30 6.42 0.38
CA LEU A 54 -8.74 5.09 0.80
C LEU A 54 -10.20 4.88 0.37
N GLY A 55 -10.48 3.83 -0.36
CA GLY A 55 -11.84 3.44 -0.76
C GLY A 55 -12.64 2.85 0.42
N ASN A 56 -13.88 2.44 0.14
CA ASN A 56 -14.76 1.83 1.15
C ASN A 56 -14.15 0.54 1.71
N ASN A 57 -14.41 0.25 2.98
CA ASN A 57 -13.98 -0.98 3.68
C ASN A 57 -12.45 -1.21 3.68
N VAL A 58 -11.65 -0.18 3.46
CA VAL A 58 -10.20 -0.32 3.53
C VAL A 58 -9.76 -0.46 4.98
N SER A 59 -8.88 -1.41 5.24
CA SER A 59 -8.28 -1.62 6.57
C SER A 59 -6.77 -1.37 6.52
N ILE A 60 -6.29 -0.48 7.38
CA ILE A 60 -4.87 -0.15 7.53
C ILE A 60 -4.39 -0.66 8.89
N GLY A 61 -3.47 -1.61 8.87
CA GLY A 61 -2.83 -2.18 10.06
C GLY A 61 -1.83 -1.24 10.72
N PRO A 62 -1.31 -1.61 11.89
CA PRO A 62 -0.44 -0.74 12.68
C PRO A 62 0.92 -0.50 12.03
N ASN A 63 1.51 0.65 12.37
CA ASN A 63 2.85 1.06 11.94
C ASN A 63 3.03 1.19 10.42
N CYS A 64 1.97 1.47 9.68
CA CYS A 64 2.04 1.69 8.23
C CYS A 64 2.42 3.14 7.92
N VAL A 65 3.24 3.32 6.88
CA VAL A 65 3.59 4.63 6.32
C VAL A 65 3.12 4.67 4.86
N ILE A 66 2.19 5.57 4.56
CA ILE A 66 1.54 5.64 3.26
C ILE A 66 1.63 7.07 2.73
N SER A 67 2.24 7.24 1.55
CA SER A 67 2.38 8.55 0.92
C SER A 67 1.97 8.53 -0.55
N ASP A 68 1.28 9.60 -0.98
CA ASP A 68 0.87 9.83 -2.38
C ASP A 68 0.27 8.59 -3.07
N THR A 69 -0.58 7.84 -2.36
CA THR A 69 -1.06 6.51 -2.74
C THR A 69 -2.58 6.47 -2.79
N SER A 70 -3.13 5.78 -3.79
CA SER A 70 -4.55 5.45 -3.84
C SER A 70 -4.78 3.95 -3.59
N ILE A 71 -5.71 3.64 -2.70
CA ILE A 71 -6.10 2.28 -2.32
C ILE A 71 -7.60 2.13 -2.55
N ALA A 72 -7.98 1.21 -3.44
CA ALA A 72 -9.38 0.97 -3.76
C ALA A 72 -10.07 0.10 -2.70
N ALA A 73 -11.39 -0.06 -2.84
CA ALA A 73 -12.27 -0.67 -1.85
C ALA A 73 -11.86 -2.10 -1.45
N ASP A 74 -12.28 -2.52 -0.26
CA ASP A 74 -12.12 -3.86 0.30
C ASP A 74 -10.67 -4.34 0.40
N THR A 75 -9.71 -3.43 0.41
CA THR A 75 -8.27 -3.74 0.46
C THR A 75 -7.75 -3.70 1.88
N MET A 76 -6.89 -4.66 2.20
CA MET A 76 -6.25 -4.79 3.51
C MET A 76 -4.75 -4.55 3.42
N VAL A 77 -4.26 -3.57 4.16
CA VAL A 77 -2.84 -3.32 4.39
C VAL A 77 -2.48 -3.80 5.79
N HIS A 78 -1.69 -4.86 5.88
CA HIS A 78 -1.26 -5.43 7.15
C HIS A 78 -0.17 -4.57 7.81
N ALA A 79 0.23 -4.95 9.02
CA ALA A 79 1.20 -4.22 9.83
C ALA A 79 2.56 -3.96 9.13
N ASN A 80 3.19 -2.85 9.48
CA ASN A 80 4.57 -2.50 9.11
C ASN A 80 4.81 -2.39 7.59
N CYS A 81 3.82 -1.95 6.84
CA CYS A 81 3.95 -1.73 5.39
C CYS A 81 4.35 -0.28 5.07
N VAL A 82 5.10 -0.10 3.99
CA VAL A 82 5.48 1.21 3.46
C VAL A 82 5.02 1.31 2.00
N LEU A 83 4.12 2.25 1.71
CA LEU A 83 3.56 2.49 0.39
C LEU A 83 3.87 3.92 -0.05
N GLU A 84 4.51 4.07 -1.20
CA GLU A 84 4.93 5.37 -1.74
C GLU A 84 4.54 5.49 -3.21
N ASN A 85 3.73 6.48 -3.54
CA ASN A 85 3.32 6.80 -4.92
C ASN A 85 2.88 5.53 -5.69
N ALA A 86 1.94 4.81 -5.10
CA ALA A 86 1.43 3.53 -5.58
C ALA A 86 -0.07 3.60 -5.90
N VAL A 87 -0.51 2.71 -6.77
CA VAL A 87 -1.93 2.52 -7.09
C VAL A 87 -2.32 1.08 -6.73
N VAL A 88 -3.29 0.94 -5.85
CA VAL A 88 -3.75 -0.37 -5.36
C VAL A 88 -5.21 -0.56 -5.72
N GLY A 89 -5.49 -1.63 -6.45
CA GLY A 89 -6.83 -2.05 -6.85
C GLY A 89 -7.67 -2.59 -5.69
N GLU A 90 -8.87 -3.01 -6.04
CA GLU A 90 -9.84 -3.54 -5.07
C GLU A 90 -9.45 -4.92 -4.55
N ARG A 91 -9.86 -5.23 -3.31
CA ARG A 91 -9.70 -6.56 -2.69
C ARG A 91 -8.26 -7.07 -2.68
N CYS A 92 -7.30 -6.15 -2.64
CA CYS A 92 -5.89 -6.48 -2.51
C CYS A 92 -5.49 -6.78 -1.07
N HIS A 93 -4.41 -7.54 -0.90
CA HIS A 93 -3.78 -7.77 0.38
C HIS A 93 -2.30 -7.38 0.31
N ILE A 94 -1.84 -6.56 1.25
CA ILE A 94 -0.46 -6.07 1.29
C ILE A 94 0.13 -6.34 2.66
N GLY A 95 1.28 -7.01 2.68
CA GLY A 95 2.05 -7.25 3.88
C GLY A 95 1.73 -8.55 4.64
N PRO A 96 2.19 -8.64 5.91
CA PRO A 96 2.95 -7.59 6.63
C PRO A 96 4.36 -7.38 6.05
N PHE A 97 4.98 -6.23 6.40
CA PHE A 97 6.30 -5.85 5.89
C PHE A 97 6.39 -5.78 4.36
N GLY A 98 5.31 -5.40 3.70
CA GLY A 98 5.27 -5.14 2.26
C GLY A 98 5.78 -3.73 1.93
N ARG A 99 6.51 -3.59 0.83
CA ARG A 99 6.98 -2.30 0.35
C ARG A 99 6.54 -2.04 -1.09
N LEU A 100 5.67 -1.06 -1.28
CA LEU A 100 5.33 -0.54 -2.60
C LEU A 100 6.08 0.77 -2.82
N ARG A 101 6.94 0.81 -3.84
CA ARG A 101 7.73 1.98 -4.23
C ARG A 101 7.07 2.70 -5.41
N PRO A 102 7.54 3.92 -5.73
CA PRO A 102 6.97 4.71 -6.83
C PRO A 102 6.78 3.94 -8.13
N GLY A 103 5.57 4.03 -8.68
CA GLY A 103 5.16 3.34 -9.89
C GLY A 103 4.76 1.87 -9.69
N ALA A 104 4.57 1.43 -8.45
CA ALA A 104 3.94 0.15 -8.17
C ALA A 104 2.42 0.23 -8.44
N GLU A 105 1.90 -0.71 -9.19
CA GLU A 105 0.48 -0.85 -9.48
C GLU A 105 0.02 -2.28 -9.18
N MET A 106 -0.94 -2.44 -8.30
CA MET A 106 -1.60 -3.71 -8.03
C MET A 106 -2.99 -3.69 -8.64
N LYS A 107 -3.30 -4.65 -9.49
CA LYS A 107 -4.65 -4.84 -10.01
C LYS A 107 -5.54 -5.53 -8.97
N ALA A 108 -6.84 -5.60 -9.23
CA ALA A 108 -7.79 -6.18 -8.28
C ALA A 108 -7.39 -7.58 -7.81
N GLN A 109 -7.61 -7.88 -6.53
CA GLN A 109 -7.34 -9.17 -5.89
C GLN A 109 -5.85 -9.58 -5.86
N ALA A 110 -4.94 -8.71 -6.25
CA ALA A 110 -3.51 -8.99 -6.19
C ALA A 110 -3.01 -9.05 -4.73
N ARG A 111 -1.96 -9.83 -4.50
CA ARG A 111 -1.39 -10.03 -3.16
C ARG A 111 0.11 -9.81 -3.12
N VAL A 112 0.54 -9.05 -2.14
CA VAL A 112 1.94 -8.79 -1.81
C VAL A 112 2.14 -9.17 -0.35
N GLY A 113 2.97 -10.16 -0.09
CA GLY A 113 3.15 -10.69 1.27
C GLY A 113 4.42 -10.19 1.97
N ASN A 114 4.99 -11.04 2.82
CA ASN A 114 6.08 -10.69 3.72
C ASN A 114 7.40 -10.40 2.99
N PHE A 115 8.00 -9.24 3.31
CA PHE A 115 9.30 -8.84 2.77
C PHE A 115 9.34 -8.86 1.24
N VAL A 116 8.26 -8.39 0.63
CA VAL A 116 8.16 -8.20 -0.82
C VAL A 116 8.26 -6.73 -1.14
N GLU A 117 9.14 -6.40 -2.06
CA GLU A 117 9.31 -5.04 -2.58
C GLU A 117 8.89 -4.97 -4.04
N ILE A 118 8.03 -4.00 -4.38
CA ILE A 118 7.56 -3.74 -5.74
C ILE A 118 7.90 -2.32 -6.15
N LYS A 119 8.51 -2.15 -7.33
CA LYS A 119 8.92 -0.86 -7.88
C LYS A 119 8.64 -0.78 -9.38
N LYS A 120 7.94 0.25 -9.85
CA LYS A 120 7.64 0.44 -11.29
C LYS A 120 7.14 -0.85 -11.96
N THR A 121 6.24 -1.55 -11.28
CA THR A 121 5.76 -2.87 -11.69
C THR A 121 4.25 -2.91 -11.58
N THR A 122 3.61 -3.48 -12.61
CA THR A 122 2.21 -3.82 -12.58
C THR A 122 2.07 -5.30 -12.19
N LEU A 123 1.34 -5.57 -11.12
CA LEU A 123 0.95 -6.92 -10.68
C LEU A 123 -0.51 -7.15 -11.10
N GLY A 124 -0.75 -8.11 -11.99
CA GLY A 124 -2.04 -8.39 -12.62
C GLY A 124 -3.13 -8.87 -11.66
N ILE A 125 -4.34 -9.02 -12.19
CA ILE A 125 -5.53 -9.42 -11.42
C ILE A 125 -5.29 -10.79 -10.77
N GLY A 126 -5.55 -10.92 -9.47
CA GLY A 126 -5.40 -12.19 -8.75
C GLY A 126 -3.96 -12.68 -8.60
N SER A 127 -2.97 -11.96 -9.14
CA SER A 127 -1.56 -12.35 -9.07
C SER A 127 -0.99 -12.10 -7.70
N LYS A 128 -0.01 -12.91 -7.30
CA LYS A 128 0.54 -12.90 -5.95
C LYS A 128 2.04 -13.09 -5.91
N ALA A 129 2.69 -12.33 -5.04
CA ALA A 129 4.07 -12.49 -4.62
C ALA A 129 4.08 -12.46 -3.09
N ASN A 130 4.18 -13.63 -2.45
CA ASN A 130 3.87 -13.72 -1.02
C ASN A 130 5.09 -13.66 -0.11
N HIS A 131 6.31 -13.92 -0.60
CA HIS A 131 7.47 -14.06 0.27
C HIS A 131 8.78 -13.63 -0.39
N LEU A 132 9.58 -12.81 0.33
CA LEU A 132 11.00 -12.56 0.07
C LEU A 132 11.32 -12.31 -1.42
N THR A 133 10.65 -11.35 -2.04
CA THR A 133 10.68 -11.14 -3.50
C THR A 133 10.92 -9.68 -3.84
N TYR A 134 11.73 -9.40 -4.85
CA TYR A 134 11.86 -8.10 -5.46
C TYR A 134 11.34 -8.10 -6.90
N LEU A 135 10.33 -7.29 -7.17
CA LEU A 135 9.78 -7.08 -8.51
C LEU A 135 10.02 -5.62 -8.92
N GLY A 136 11.00 -5.41 -9.76
CA GLY A 136 11.37 -4.08 -10.28
C GLY A 136 11.25 -4.01 -11.80
N ASP A 137 10.71 -2.90 -12.30
CA ASP A 137 10.56 -2.61 -13.73
C ASP A 137 9.93 -3.80 -14.50
N ALA A 138 8.80 -4.35 -13.98
CA ALA A 138 8.17 -5.56 -14.53
C ALA A 138 6.69 -5.33 -14.88
N THR A 139 6.17 -6.20 -15.75
CA THR A 139 4.74 -6.38 -15.97
C THR A 139 4.41 -7.84 -15.72
N ILE A 140 3.61 -8.10 -14.71
CA ILE A 140 3.14 -9.45 -14.35
C ILE A 140 1.68 -9.55 -14.79
N GLY A 141 1.34 -10.55 -15.55
CA GLY A 141 -0.01 -10.84 -16.03
C GLY A 141 -0.97 -11.27 -14.90
N ASP A 142 -2.13 -11.74 -15.28
CA ASP A 142 -3.18 -12.14 -14.36
C ASP A 142 -2.97 -13.57 -13.82
N ASN A 143 -3.42 -13.83 -12.58
CA ASN A 143 -3.38 -15.13 -11.91
C ASN A 143 -1.99 -15.77 -11.74
N VAL A 144 -0.93 -14.99 -11.86
CA VAL A 144 0.46 -15.44 -11.71
C VAL A 144 0.80 -15.64 -10.23
N ASN A 145 1.47 -16.76 -9.91
CA ASN A 145 2.06 -16.97 -8.60
C ASN A 145 3.58 -16.84 -8.68
N VAL A 146 4.11 -15.71 -8.20
CA VAL A 146 5.56 -15.48 -8.12
C VAL A 146 6.13 -16.26 -6.92
N GLY A 147 7.06 -17.17 -7.20
CA GLY A 147 7.69 -17.98 -6.17
C GLY A 147 8.59 -17.19 -5.22
N CYS A 148 8.80 -17.73 -4.03
CA CYS A 148 9.68 -17.15 -3.00
C CYS A 148 11.11 -16.98 -3.52
N GLY A 149 11.75 -15.86 -3.16
CA GLY A 149 13.14 -15.57 -3.54
C GLY A 149 13.31 -15.07 -4.98
N THR A 150 12.23 -14.79 -5.68
CA THR A 150 12.29 -14.22 -7.04
C THR A 150 12.84 -12.81 -7.02
N ILE A 151 13.80 -12.53 -7.88
CA ILE A 151 14.34 -11.19 -8.12
C ILE A 151 14.32 -10.91 -9.62
N THR A 152 13.63 -9.87 -10.05
CA THR A 152 13.75 -9.37 -11.42
C THR A 152 15.08 -8.65 -11.57
N CYS A 153 15.98 -9.19 -12.42
CA CYS A 153 17.29 -8.60 -12.70
C CYS A 153 17.14 -7.44 -13.70
N ASN A 154 16.53 -6.35 -13.24
CA ASN A 154 16.15 -5.20 -14.06
C ASN A 154 17.26 -4.19 -14.34
N TYR A 155 18.48 -4.40 -13.82
CA TYR A 155 19.61 -3.49 -14.00
C TYR A 155 20.93 -4.27 -14.09
N ASP A 156 21.69 -4.05 -15.17
CA ASP A 156 22.95 -4.72 -15.46
C ASP A 156 24.21 -3.87 -15.09
N GLY A 157 23.99 -2.73 -14.43
CA GLY A 157 25.05 -1.78 -14.11
C GLY A 157 25.11 -0.57 -15.07
N ALA A 158 24.50 -0.67 -16.24
CA ALA A 158 24.43 0.40 -17.25
C ALA A 158 23.01 0.63 -17.75
N ASN A 159 22.29 -0.43 -18.07
CA ASN A 159 20.96 -0.39 -18.69
C ASN A 159 19.89 -0.94 -17.75
N LYS A 160 18.66 -0.46 -17.94
CA LYS A 160 17.47 -1.03 -17.28
C LYS A 160 16.65 -1.81 -18.29
N SER A 161 16.34 -3.04 -17.93
CA SER A 161 15.53 -3.95 -18.73
C SER A 161 14.20 -4.23 -18.05
N ARG A 162 13.12 -4.32 -18.83
CA ARG A 162 11.80 -4.67 -18.34
C ARG A 162 11.59 -6.18 -18.40
N THR A 163 11.07 -6.75 -17.33
CA THR A 163 10.62 -8.14 -17.29
C THR A 163 9.14 -8.19 -17.60
N VAL A 164 8.74 -9.11 -18.50
CA VAL A 164 7.33 -9.35 -18.82
C VAL A 164 7.03 -10.81 -18.52
N ILE A 165 6.03 -11.05 -17.68
CA ILE A 165 5.50 -12.37 -17.36
C ILE A 165 4.03 -12.36 -17.82
N GLY A 166 3.65 -13.32 -18.67
CA GLY A 166 2.28 -13.48 -19.13
C GLY A 166 1.35 -14.00 -18.04
N ASP A 167 0.10 -14.24 -18.38
CA ASP A 167 -0.90 -14.82 -17.47
C ASP A 167 -0.55 -16.27 -17.15
N GLY A 168 -0.97 -16.74 -15.95
CA GLY A 168 -0.61 -18.10 -15.50
C GLY A 168 -1.60 -18.76 -14.57
#